data_722b152003e2c395493f8d65befd0f5f
#
_entry.id   722b152003e2c395493f8d65befd0f5f
#
_cell.length_a   1.000
_cell.length_b   1.000
_cell.length_c   1.000
_cell.angle_alpha   90.00
_cell.angle_beta   90.00
_cell.angle_gamma   90.00
#
_symmetry.space_group_name_H-M   'P 1'
#
loop_
_entity.id
_entity.type
_entity.pdbx_description
1 polymer ?
#
loop_
_entity_poly.entity_id
_entity_poly.type
_entity_poly.pdbx_seq_one_letter_code
_entity_poly.pdbx_strand_id
1 'polypeptide(L)'
;EDGMDATNQLSYMMMETVAHLRLSAPSFSIRVWQGTPDEFLYRACELARLGYGLPAMYNDEVIIPALTNRGISLHDARGYGLIGCVEPSVPGKEQGWHDAAFVNVAKILEITINNGRIGDLQIGPKTGEVDTFKTLEDFMQAFQKQIEYFVYYVAEADNCVDYAHMERGELPFLSSFVADCISDAKGICAGGAKYNFTGPQAFGVADSGDSVYAIKKHVFDDKDITFAELKEAMDANFGYPVDGEVAPCAASAETEIEKDLYDQICKILGKEGININKSAATAAPACGSNNEKYERIRAMMDATECFGNDIDEVDMIARRCAQMYCYEVEKYRNPRGGQFQAGIYPVSANVLFGKDVGALPDGRLAKKPLADGCSPRAG
;
A
#
# COMPACT_ATOMS: atom_id res chain seq x y z
N GLU A 1 -3.72 28.80 10.19
CA GLU A 1 -4.14 28.58 11.59
C GLU A 1 -5.49 29.23 11.88
N ASP A 2 -5.73 30.43 11.37
CA ASP A 2 -6.94 31.21 11.65
C ASP A 2 -8.10 30.96 10.67
N GLY A 3 -7.96 30.00 9.76
CA GLY A 3 -8.95 29.70 8.72
C GLY A 3 -8.97 30.74 7.58
N MET A 4 -7.87 31.45 7.40
CA MET A 4 -7.67 32.35 6.27
C MET A 4 -6.71 31.76 5.26
N ASP A 5 -6.92 32.10 3.99
CA ASP A 5 -5.97 31.74 2.94
C ASP A 5 -4.63 32.46 3.15
N ALA A 6 -3.52 31.72 3.01
CA ALA A 6 -2.17 32.24 3.15
C ALA A 6 -1.43 32.36 1.81
N THR A 7 -2.13 32.13 0.70
CA THR A 7 -1.55 32.25 -0.65
C THR A 7 -1.02 33.67 -0.88
N ASN A 8 0.21 33.76 -1.31
CA ASN A 8 0.88 35.03 -1.57
C ASN A 8 1.87 34.89 -2.74
N GLN A 9 2.54 35.97 -3.09
CA GLN A 9 3.46 36.00 -4.22
C GLN A 9 4.58 34.93 -4.13
N LEU A 10 5.06 34.63 -2.91
CA LEU A 10 6.07 33.57 -2.71
C LEU A 10 5.52 32.18 -3.09
N SER A 11 4.24 31.93 -2.82
CA SER A 11 3.60 30.65 -3.20
C SER A 11 3.67 30.41 -4.72
N TYR A 12 3.40 31.46 -5.50
CA TYR A 12 3.50 31.38 -6.97
C TYR A 12 4.96 31.24 -7.44
N MET A 13 5.87 31.98 -6.84
CA MET A 13 7.30 31.91 -7.18
C MET A 13 7.86 30.50 -6.89
N MET A 14 7.44 29.87 -5.83
CA MET A 14 7.83 28.48 -5.51
C MET A 14 7.33 27.51 -6.58
N MET A 15 6.06 27.59 -6.99
CA MET A 15 5.52 26.75 -8.08
C MET A 15 6.26 26.96 -9.39
N GLU A 16 6.56 28.21 -9.75
CA GLU A 16 7.31 28.52 -10.95
C GLU A 16 8.75 27.98 -10.90
N THR A 17 9.39 28.06 -9.75
CA THR A 17 10.72 27.49 -9.53
C THR A 17 10.71 25.97 -9.71
N VAL A 18 9.74 25.27 -9.14
CA VAL A 18 9.56 23.82 -9.32
C VAL A 18 9.34 23.47 -10.79
N ALA A 19 8.51 24.23 -11.49
CA ALA A 19 8.26 24.03 -12.92
C ALA A 19 9.52 24.21 -13.78
N HIS A 20 10.40 25.14 -13.40
CA HIS A 20 11.66 25.42 -14.10
C HIS A 20 12.73 24.36 -13.84
N LEU A 21 12.93 24.03 -12.55
CA LEU A 21 13.99 23.11 -12.14
C LEU A 21 13.71 21.66 -12.49
N ARG A 22 12.45 21.27 -12.53
CA ARG A 22 11.99 19.90 -12.87
C ARG A 22 12.66 18.82 -12.02
N LEU A 23 12.87 19.10 -10.75
CA LEU A 23 13.44 18.16 -9.79
C LEU A 23 12.31 17.41 -9.07
N SER A 24 12.50 16.14 -8.84
CA SER A 24 11.58 15.32 -8.02
C SER A 24 11.78 15.51 -6.51
N ALA A 25 12.88 16.15 -6.12
CA ALA A 25 13.23 16.45 -4.73
C ALA A 25 13.80 17.88 -4.62
N PRO A 26 13.50 18.62 -3.54
CA PRO A 26 12.60 18.23 -2.43
C PRO A 26 11.15 18.09 -2.87
N SER A 27 10.38 17.30 -2.11
CA SER A 27 8.92 17.19 -2.30
C SER A 27 8.28 18.58 -2.20
N PHE A 28 7.36 18.87 -3.10
CA PHE A 28 6.60 20.10 -3.11
C PHE A 28 5.11 19.80 -2.95
N SER A 29 4.54 20.31 -1.88
CA SER A 29 3.16 20.02 -1.51
C SER A 29 2.40 21.31 -1.29
N ILE A 30 1.12 21.31 -1.64
CA ILE A 30 0.20 22.40 -1.39
C ILE A 30 -1.01 21.91 -0.60
N ARG A 31 -1.48 22.73 0.31
CA ARG A 31 -2.74 22.53 1.01
C ARG A 31 -3.83 23.29 0.27
N VAL A 32 -4.95 22.63 0.08
CA VAL A 32 -6.12 23.21 -0.59
C VAL A 32 -7.34 23.12 0.31
N TRP A 33 -8.22 24.12 0.22
CA TRP A 33 -9.46 24.17 0.95
C TRP A 33 -10.48 25.02 0.17
N GLN A 34 -11.70 25.09 0.64
CA GLN A 34 -12.80 25.79 0.00
C GLN A 34 -12.50 27.26 -0.33
N GLY A 35 -11.66 27.92 0.46
CA GLY A 35 -11.25 29.32 0.25
C GLY A 35 -9.96 29.52 -0.55
N THR A 36 -9.37 28.46 -1.09
CA THR A 36 -8.15 28.57 -1.94
C THR A 36 -8.49 29.33 -3.23
N PRO A 37 -7.70 30.36 -3.63
CA PRO A 37 -7.95 31.10 -4.86
C PRO A 37 -7.90 30.22 -6.10
N ASP A 38 -8.88 30.37 -6.99
CA ASP A 38 -8.95 29.60 -8.25
C ASP A 38 -7.67 29.74 -9.07
N GLU A 39 -7.08 30.94 -9.13
CA GLU A 39 -5.84 31.16 -9.86
C GLU A 39 -4.69 30.30 -9.31
N PHE A 40 -4.62 30.12 -7.99
CA PHE A 40 -3.62 29.25 -7.37
C PHE A 40 -3.84 27.78 -7.75
N LEU A 41 -5.09 27.31 -7.76
CA LEU A 41 -5.45 25.96 -8.20
C LEU A 41 -5.12 25.74 -9.69
N TYR A 42 -5.42 26.73 -10.56
CA TYR A 42 -5.04 26.62 -11.97
C TYR A 42 -3.53 26.50 -12.15
N ARG A 43 -2.74 27.28 -11.43
CA ARG A 43 -1.26 27.16 -11.47
C ARG A 43 -0.77 25.83 -10.94
N ALA A 44 -1.37 25.30 -9.89
CA ALA A 44 -1.05 23.97 -9.37
C ALA A 44 -1.37 22.87 -10.40
N CYS A 45 -2.51 22.95 -11.10
CA CYS A 45 -2.87 22.02 -12.17
C CYS A 45 -1.92 22.14 -13.38
N GLU A 46 -1.50 23.35 -13.75
CA GLU A 46 -0.51 23.57 -14.80
C GLU A 46 0.83 22.92 -14.45
N LEU A 47 1.26 23.01 -13.20
CA LEU A 47 2.47 22.35 -12.70
C LEU A 47 2.31 20.82 -12.72
N ALA A 48 1.19 20.30 -12.20
CA ALA A 48 0.90 18.86 -12.20
C ALA A 48 0.90 18.26 -13.62
N ARG A 49 0.35 18.98 -14.61
CA ARG A 49 0.33 18.58 -16.02
C ARG A 49 1.72 18.37 -16.62
N LEU A 50 2.78 18.93 -16.03
CA LEU A 50 4.15 18.71 -16.51
C LEU A 50 4.65 17.27 -16.25
N GLY A 51 3.94 16.47 -15.42
CA GLY A 51 4.14 15.03 -15.33
C GLY A 51 5.25 14.56 -14.38
N TYR A 52 5.72 15.43 -13.44
CA TYR A 52 6.73 14.96 -12.44
C TYR A 52 6.12 14.50 -11.12
N GLY A 53 4.78 14.38 -11.03
CA GLY A 53 4.10 14.03 -9.78
C GLY A 53 4.04 15.15 -8.73
N LEU A 54 4.30 16.40 -9.13
CA LEU A 54 4.25 17.57 -8.25
C LEU A 54 3.30 18.65 -8.82
N PRO A 55 2.63 19.45 -7.96
CA PRO A 55 2.63 19.37 -6.49
C PRO A 55 1.77 18.21 -5.98
N ALA A 56 2.08 17.67 -4.81
CA ALA A 56 1.13 16.86 -4.07
C ALA A 56 0.07 17.76 -3.44
N MET A 57 -1.22 17.45 -3.64
CA MET A 57 -2.34 18.27 -3.18
C MET A 57 -3.03 17.65 -1.97
N TYR A 58 -3.23 18.41 -0.92
CA TYR A 58 -3.82 17.98 0.34
C TYR A 58 -5.07 18.78 0.67
N ASN A 59 -6.20 18.09 0.79
CA ASN A 59 -7.48 18.70 1.09
C ASN A 59 -7.67 18.86 2.61
N ASP A 60 -7.61 20.11 3.08
CA ASP A 60 -7.77 20.46 4.50
C ASP A 60 -9.14 20.05 5.05
N GLU A 61 -10.18 20.03 4.22
CA GLU A 61 -11.54 19.65 4.63
C GLU A 61 -11.68 18.15 4.92
N VAL A 62 -10.72 17.34 4.47
CA VAL A 62 -10.64 15.92 4.76
C VAL A 62 -9.61 15.64 5.85
N ILE A 63 -8.41 16.23 5.73
CA ILE A 63 -7.27 15.91 6.59
C ILE A 63 -7.45 16.47 7.99
N ILE A 64 -7.92 17.72 8.14
CA ILE A 64 -8.12 18.31 9.47
C ILE A 64 -9.15 17.52 10.30
N PRO A 65 -10.33 17.18 9.77
CA PRO A 65 -11.25 16.26 10.48
C PRO A 65 -10.64 14.90 10.79
N ALA A 66 -9.88 14.30 9.87
CA ALA A 66 -9.22 13.01 10.11
C ALA A 66 -8.23 13.07 11.28
N LEU A 67 -7.43 14.14 11.37
CA LEU A 67 -6.50 14.37 12.47
C LEU A 67 -7.22 14.62 13.80
N THR A 68 -8.29 15.42 13.79
CA THR A 68 -9.09 15.68 15.01
C THR A 68 -9.80 14.42 15.50
N ASN A 69 -10.27 13.55 14.63
CA ASN A 69 -10.86 12.27 14.99
C ASN A 69 -9.87 11.32 15.68
N ARG A 70 -8.56 11.53 15.47
CA ARG A 70 -7.48 10.80 16.16
C ARG A 70 -7.04 11.45 17.48
N GLY A 71 -7.74 12.49 17.94
CA GLY A 71 -7.47 13.16 19.21
C GLY A 71 -6.48 14.33 19.11
N ILE A 72 -6.07 14.73 17.93
CA ILE A 72 -5.30 15.96 17.74
C ILE A 72 -6.23 17.16 17.91
N SER A 73 -5.81 18.17 18.68
CA SER A 73 -6.62 19.37 18.86
C SER A 73 -6.84 20.09 17.52
N LEU A 74 -8.00 20.73 17.34
CA LEU A 74 -8.29 21.47 16.10
C LEU A 74 -7.21 22.51 15.76
N HIS A 75 -6.68 23.20 16.78
CA HIS A 75 -5.59 24.16 16.61
C HIS A 75 -4.33 23.49 16.03
N ASP A 76 -3.92 22.35 16.60
CA ASP A 76 -2.75 21.61 16.15
C ASP A 76 -3.01 20.95 14.77
N ALA A 77 -4.20 20.40 14.56
CA ALA A 77 -4.58 19.81 13.29
C ALA A 77 -4.56 20.84 12.13
N ARG A 78 -4.99 22.08 12.36
CA ARG A 78 -4.89 23.16 11.37
C ARG A 78 -3.44 23.52 11.04
N GLY A 79 -2.52 23.30 11.98
CA GLY A 79 -1.09 23.53 11.81
C GLY A 79 -0.34 22.34 11.20
N TYR A 80 -1.01 21.32 10.66
CA TYR A 80 -0.33 20.17 10.10
C TYR A 80 0.59 20.57 8.94
N GLY A 81 1.72 19.90 8.86
CA GLY A 81 2.63 19.89 7.74
C GLY A 81 2.74 18.52 7.15
N LEU A 82 3.64 18.36 6.17
CA LEU A 82 3.93 17.05 5.61
C LEU A 82 5.31 16.61 6.06
N ILE A 83 5.43 15.34 6.40
CA ILE A 83 6.69 14.71 6.78
C ILE A 83 7.06 13.64 5.74
N GLY A 84 8.34 13.40 5.56
CA GLY A 84 8.80 12.44 4.56
C GLY A 84 8.37 12.85 3.16
N CYS A 85 7.53 12.05 2.53
CA CYS A 85 7.05 12.27 1.18
C CYS A 85 5.65 12.89 1.13
N VAL A 86 4.69 12.30 1.90
CA VAL A 86 3.25 12.54 1.71
C VAL A 86 2.44 12.49 3.02
N GLU A 87 3.05 12.32 4.17
CA GLU A 87 2.38 11.99 5.42
C GLU A 87 2.01 13.26 6.21
N PRO A 88 0.70 13.54 6.46
CA PRO A 88 0.29 14.64 7.33
C PRO A 88 0.71 14.41 8.77
N SER A 89 1.38 15.38 9.38
CA SER A 89 1.87 15.34 10.75
C SER A 89 1.79 16.72 11.41
N VAL A 90 1.90 16.79 12.73
CA VAL A 90 1.94 18.04 13.51
C VAL A 90 3.38 18.40 13.86
N PRO A 91 4.05 19.28 13.11
CA PRO A 91 5.45 19.60 13.32
C PRO A 91 5.74 20.07 14.75
N GLY A 92 6.81 19.52 15.34
CA GLY A 92 7.25 19.87 16.70
C GLY A 92 6.36 19.37 17.83
N LYS A 93 5.32 18.57 17.55
CA LYS A 93 4.39 18.04 18.58
C LYS A 93 4.12 16.55 18.44
N GLU A 94 4.53 15.95 17.35
CA GLU A 94 4.17 14.57 16.99
C GLU A 94 5.41 13.72 16.74
N GLN A 95 5.34 12.47 17.21
CA GLN A 95 6.12 11.35 16.73
C GLN A 95 5.17 10.40 16.03
N GLY A 96 5.07 10.57 14.73
CA GLY A 96 4.08 9.84 13.93
C GLY A 96 4.55 8.50 13.43
N TRP A 97 5.85 8.34 13.19
CA TRP A 97 6.43 7.15 12.54
C TRP A 97 5.53 6.59 11.44
N HIS A 98 5.18 7.49 10.50
CA HIS A 98 4.13 7.25 9.49
C HIS A 98 4.53 6.27 8.38
N ASP A 99 5.76 5.82 8.38
CA ASP A 99 6.35 4.89 7.41
C ASP A 99 6.90 3.65 8.15
N ALA A 100 6.16 3.20 9.17
CA ALA A 100 6.58 2.14 10.07
C ALA A 100 6.72 0.79 9.37
N ALA A 101 5.78 0.46 8.48
CA ALA A 101 5.76 -0.77 7.71
C ALA A 101 4.97 -0.59 6.40
N PHE A 102 5.19 -1.52 5.46
CA PHE A 102 4.43 -1.61 4.23
C PHE A 102 3.62 -2.91 4.17
N VAL A 103 2.32 -2.79 3.88
CA VAL A 103 1.38 -3.92 3.79
C VAL A 103 0.88 -4.04 2.37
N ASN A 104 1.21 -5.14 1.69
CA ASN A 104 0.76 -5.42 0.34
C ASN A 104 -0.62 -6.10 0.36
N VAL A 105 -1.69 -5.30 0.30
CA VAL A 105 -3.08 -5.78 0.37
C VAL A 105 -3.43 -6.65 -0.84
N ALA A 106 -2.90 -6.32 -2.03
CA ALA A 106 -3.06 -7.15 -3.23
C ALA A 106 -2.41 -8.54 -3.07
N LYS A 107 -1.27 -8.62 -2.37
CA LYS A 107 -0.67 -9.91 -2.02
C LYS A 107 -1.51 -10.68 -1.02
N ILE A 108 -2.10 -10.00 -0.05
CA ILE A 108 -3.02 -10.64 0.90
C ILE A 108 -4.25 -11.17 0.17
N LEU A 109 -4.76 -10.47 -0.84
CA LEU A 109 -5.85 -10.97 -1.69
C LEU A 109 -5.45 -12.24 -2.45
N GLU A 110 -4.28 -12.25 -3.08
CA GLU A 110 -3.71 -13.45 -3.73
C GLU A 110 -3.59 -14.62 -2.75
N ILE A 111 -3.08 -14.37 -1.55
CA ILE A 111 -2.96 -15.37 -0.48
C ILE A 111 -4.35 -15.88 -0.06
N THR A 112 -5.37 -15.01 -0.03
CA THR A 112 -6.75 -15.41 0.27
C THR A 112 -7.29 -16.39 -0.78
N ILE A 113 -7.10 -16.09 -2.07
CA ILE A 113 -7.50 -16.96 -3.18
C ILE A 113 -6.76 -18.31 -3.11
N ASN A 114 -5.56 -18.32 -2.56
CA ASN A 114 -4.74 -19.52 -2.36
C ASN A 114 -4.90 -20.15 -0.96
N ASN A 115 -6.00 -19.87 -0.24
CA ASN A 115 -6.29 -20.44 1.06
C ASN A 115 -5.15 -20.29 2.08
N GLY A 116 -4.54 -19.10 2.13
CA GLY A 116 -3.48 -18.76 3.07
C GLY A 116 -2.07 -19.23 2.63
N ARG A 117 -1.87 -19.58 1.34
CA ARG A 117 -0.61 -20.13 0.85
C ARG A 117 0.12 -19.23 -0.14
N ILE A 118 1.44 -19.40 -0.19
CA ILE A 118 2.30 -19.00 -1.31
C ILE A 118 3.00 -20.27 -1.80
N GLY A 119 2.68 -20.72 -3.01
CA GLY A 119 3.08 -22.03 -3.47
C GLY A 119 2.60 -23.13 -2.50
N ASP A 120 3.52 -23.97 -2.03
CA ASP A 120 3.20 -25.04 -1.07
C ASP A 120 3.26 -24.59 0.40
N LEU A 121 3.73 -23.38 0.66
CA LEU A 121 3.94 -22.88 2.01
C LEU A 121 2.67 -22.22 2.57
N GLN A 122 2.16 -22.74 3.69
CA GLN A 122 1.07 -22.11 4.45
C GLN A 122 1.65 -20.96 5.28
N ILE A 123 1.33 -19.72 4.93
CA ILE A 123 1.84 -18.51 5.59
C ILE A 123 0.76 -17.72 6.32
N GLY A 124 -0.50 -17.91 5.96
CA GLY A 124 -1.67 -17.31 6.60
C GLY A 124 -2.65 -18.38 7.07
N PRO A 125 -3.76 -18.00 7.71
CA PRO A 125 -4.78 -18.94 8.14
C PRO A 125 -5.46 -19.62 6.95
N LYS A 126 -5.96 -20.83 7.16
CA LYS A 126 -6.81 -21.53 6.18
C LYS A 126 -8.21 -20.90 6.23
N THR A 127 -8.57 -20.17 5.18
CA THR A 127 -9.84 -19.42 5.11
C THR A 127 -10.86 -19.99 4.13
N GLY A 128 -10.48 -21.04 3.40
CA GLY A 128 -11.31 -21.77 2.45
C GLY A 128 -10.70 -21.82 1.06
N GLU A 129 -10.96 -22.91 0.35
CA GLU A 129 -10.62 -23.03 -1.08
C GLU A 129 -11.67 -22.27 -1.91
N VAL A 130 -11.31 -21.81 -3.11
CA VAL A 130 -12.21 -21.01 -3.97
C VAL A 130 -13.56 -21.65 -4.24
N ASP A 131 -13.63 -22.98 -4.32
CA ASP A 131 -14.86 -23.72 -4.54
C ASP A 131 -15.81 -23.72 -3.32
N THR A 132 -15.34 -23.32 -2.16
CA THR A 132 -16.13 -23.28 -0.92
C THR A 132 -16.93 -22.00 -0.78
N PHE A 133 -16.54 -20.93 -1.48
CA PHE A 133 -17.22 -19.65 -1.43
C PHE A 133 -18.48 -19.67 -2.31
N LYS A 134 -19.63 -19.47 -1.69
CA LYS A 134 -20.93 -19.46 -2.39
C LYS A 134 -21.42 -18.06 -2.68
N THR A 135 -20.94 -17.09 -1.95
CA THR A 135 -21.30 -15.68 -2.06
C THR A 135 -20.04 -14.81 -2.00
N LEU A 136 -20.14 -13.59 -2.54
CA LEU A 136 -19.10 -12.60 -2.37
C LEU A 136 -18.77 -12.38 -0.88
N GLU A 137 -19.78 -12.41 -0.01
CA GLU A 137 -19.58 -12.18 1.42
C GLU A 137 -18.73 -13.27 2.08
N ASP A 138 -18.87 -14.53 1.66
CA ASP A 138 -18.01 -15.62 2.15
C ASP A 138 -16.53 -15.34 1.81
N PHE A 139 -16.28 -14.89 0.58
CA PHE A 139 -14.93 -14.50 0.13
C PHE A 139 -14.39 -13.27 0.88
N MET A 140 -15.23 -12.24 1.06
CA MET A 140 -14.86 -11.04 1.80
C MET A 140 -14.51 -11.33 3.26
N GLN A 141 -15.22 -12.26 3.90
CA GLN A 141 -14.88 -12.70 5.26
C GLN A 141 -13.56 -13.47 5.31
N ALA A 142 -13.27 -14.28 4.28
CA ALA A 142 -11.98 -14.94 4.16
C ALA A 142 -10.85 -13.92 4.00
N PHE A 143 -11.05 -12.92 3.14
CA PHE A 143 -10.09 -11.82 2.93
C PHE A 143 -9.86 -11.00 4.21
N GLN A 144 -10.93 -10.65 4.93
CA GLN A 144 -10.84 -9.96 6.21
C GLN A 144 -9.97 -10.72 7.21
N LYS A 145 -10.16 -12.05 7.34
CA LYS A 145 -9.36 -12.88 8.25
C LYS A 145 -7.88 -12.93 7.87
N GLN A 146 -7.55 -12.88 6.59
CA GLN A 146 -6.15 -12.78 6.16
C GLN A 146 -5.57 -11.41 6.50
N ILE A 147 -6.32 -10.33 6.27
CA ILE A 147 -5.90 -8.97 6.67
C ILE A 147 -5.66 -8.91 8.18
N GLU A 148 -6.59 -9.41 9.00
CA GLU A 148 -6.46 -9.47 10.47
C GLU A 148 -5.17 -10.19 10.89
N TYR A 149 -4.89 -11.32 10.27
CA TYR A 149 -3.69 -12.11 10.58
C TYR A 149 -2.41 -11.35 10.25
N PHE A 150 -2.28 -10.81 9.04
CA PHE A 150 -1.04 -10.13 8.64
C PHE A 150 -0.85 -8.79 9.34
N VAL A 151 -1.91 -8.01 9.56
CA VAL A 151 -1.85 -6.75 10.29
C VAL A 151 -1.46 -6.97 11.75
N TYR A 152 -1.91 -8.05 12.38
CA TYR A 152 -1.48 -8.43 13.72
C TYR A 152 0.05 -8.56 13.79
N TYR A 153 0.66 -9.31 12.87
CA TYR A 153 2.12 -9.48 12.87
C TYR A 153 2.87 -8.21 12.52
N VAL A 154 2.33 -7.35 11.67
CA VAL A 154 2.89 -6.03 11.40
C VAL A 154 2.90 -5.19 12.69
N ALA A 155 1.79 -5.14 13.41
CA ALA A 155 1.69 -4.39 14.65
C ALA A 155 2.66 -4.90 15.74
N GLU A 156 2.80 -6.22 15.87
CA GLU A 156 3.76 -6.83 16.80
C GLU A 156 5.21 -6.53 16.40
N ALA A 157 5.53 -6.61 15.12
CA ALA A 157 6.87 -6.29 14.62
C ALA A 157 7.22 -4.81 14.83
N ASP A 158 6.31 -3.89 14.50
CA ASP A 158 6.48 -2.46 14.73
C ASP A 158 6.67 -2.14 16.22
N ASN A 159 5.89 -2.77 17.10
CA ASN A 159 6.04 -2.63 18.54
C ASN A 159 7.42 -3.12 19.03
N CYS A 160 7.94 -4.22 18.49
CA CYS A 160 9.28 -4.71 18.80
C CYS A 160 10.36 -3.69 18.38
N VAL A 161 10.21 -3.09 17.19
CA VAL A 161 11.13 -2.04 16.73
C VAL A 161 11.02 -0.78 17.58
N ASP A 162 9.82 -0.38 17.97
CA ASP A 162 9.61 0.74 18.89
C ASP A 162 10.32 0.52 20.24
N TYR A 163 10.21 -0.67 20.84
CA TYR A 163 10.96 -1.00 22.04
C TYR A 163 12.48 -0.91 21.86
N ALA A 164 12.99 -1.37 20.71
CA ALA A 164 14.41 -1.25 20.41
C ALA A 164 14.85 0.22 20.27
N HIS A 165 14.02 1.08 19.67
CA HIS A 165 14.28 2.52 19.61
C HIS A 165 14.26 3.17 21.00
N MET A 166 13.32 2.80 21.87
CA MET A 166 13.25 3.28 23.24
C MET A 166 14.51 2.94 24.04
N GLU A 167 15.07 1.74 23.85
CA GLU A 167 16.24 1.28 24.61
C GLU A 167 17.58 1.77 24.03
N ARG A 168 17.67 1.95 22.71
CA ARG A 168 18.96 2.12 22.03
C ARG A 168 19.03 3.27 21.07
N GLY A 169 17.91 3.85 20.68
CA GLY A 169 17.78 4.84 19.60
C GLY A 169 17.29 6.21 20.06
N GLU A 170 17.41 6.55 21.35
CA GLU A 170 16.96 7.84 21.84
C GLU A 170 17.67 9.01 21.14
N LEU A 171 16.89 10.06 20.86
CA LEU A 171 17.31 11.24 20.12
C LEU A 171 17.19 12.50 21.00
N PRO A 172 18.10 12.71 21.98
CA PRO A 172 17.96 13.78 22.95
C PRO A 172 17.97 15.18 22.34
N PHE A 173 18.77 15.41 21.31
CA PHE A 173 18.81 16.69 20.60
C PHE A 173 17.46 16.96 19.89
N LEU A 174 16.92 16.01 19.14
CA LEU A 174 15.61 16.15 18.50
C LEU A 174 14.49 16.32 19.54
N SER A 175 14.55 15.56 20.63
CA SER A 175 13.57 15.63 21.73
C SER A 175 13.48 17.04 22.31
N SER A 176 14.56 17.81 22.31
CA SER A 176 14.57 19.19 22.82
C SER A 176 13.73 20.17 22.00
N PHE A 177 13.38 19.82 20.75
CA PHE A 177 12.54 20.64 19.86
C PHE A 177 11.09 20.16 19.76
N VAL A 178 10.75 19.06 20.47
CA VAL A 178 9.40 18.49 20.43
C VAL A 178 8.67 18.78 21.72
N ALA A 179 7.46 19.29 21.60
CA ALA A 179 6.61 19.65 22.72
C ALA A 179 6.39 18.45 23.66
N ASP A 180 6.40 18.74 24.93
CA ASP A 180 6.21 17.84 26.08
C ASP A 180 7.43 16.95 26.42
N CYS A 181 8.37 16.73 25.49
CA CYS A 181 9.54 15.91 25.79
C CYS A 181 10.38 16.44 26.97
N ILE A 182 10.62 17.75 27.07
CA ILE A 182 11.38 18.35 28.15
C ILE A 182 10.57 18.40 29.46
N SER A 183 9.31 18.84 29.38
CA SER A 183 8.43 18.94 30.57
C SER A 183 8.19 17.60 31.23
N ASP A 184 8.06 16.55 30.43
CA ASP A 184 7.80 15.19 30.90
C ASP A 184 9.09 14.41 31.21
N ALA A 185 10.25 15.02 30.95
CA ALA A 185 11.58 14.40 31.07
C ALA A 185 11.65 13.05 30.32
N LYS A 186 11.08 13.00 29.11
CA LYS A 186 10.91 11.79 28.33
C LYS A 186 11.31 12.03 26.89
N GLY A 187 12.17 11.19 26.33
CA GLY A 187 12.63 11.30 24.95
C GLY A 187 11.53 11.00 23.94
N ILE A 188 11.70 11.49 22.72
CA ILE A 188 10.73 11.32 21.62
C ILE A 188 10.48 9.84 21.30
N CYS A 189 11.51 9.00 21.32
CA CYS A 189 11.39 7.56 21.08
C CYS A 189 10.71 6.83 22.25
N ALA A 190 10.72 7.40 23.44
CA ALA A 190 10.05 6.86 24.61
C ALA A 190 8.61 7.38 24.81
N GLY A 191 8.07 8.12 23.85
CA GLY A 191 6.72 8.67 23.90
C GLY A 191 6.61 10.00 24.64
N GLY A 192 7.68 10.82 24.64
CA GLY A 192 7.68 12.17 25.20
C GLY A 192 6.96 13.21 24.35
N ALA A 193 6.70 12.92 23.08
CA ALA A 193 5.95 13.83 22.22
C ALA A 193 4.48 13.94 22.65
N LYS A 194 3.86 15.09 22.40
CA LYS A 194 2.44 15.32 22.68
C LYS A 194 1.51 14.32 21.98
N TYR A 195 1.83 13.98 20.75
CA TYR A 195 1.11 12.99 19.94
C TYR A 195 2.07 11.88 19.53
N ASN A 196 1.63 10.63 19.66
CA ASN A 196 2.43 9.46 19.32
C ASN A 196 1.60 8.51 18.46
N PHE A 197 2.03 8.27 17.20
CA PHE A 197 1.36 7.34 16.30
C PHE A 197 2.36 6.35 15.71
N THR A 198 1.86 5.26 15.15
CA THR A 198 2.61 4.31 14.31
C THR A 198 1.81 4.09 13.04
N GLY A 199 2.39 4.34 11.87
CA GLY A 199 1.68 4.41 10.60
C GLY A 199 2.15 3.38 9.59
N PRO A 200 1.65 2.13 9.61
CA PRO A 200 1.86 1.22 8.50
C PRO A 200 1.07 1.67 7.27
N GLN A 201 1.66 1.50 6.09
CA GLN A 201 1.10 1.91 4.80
C GLN A 201 0.64 0.72 3.97
N ALA A 202 -0.52 0.82 3.30
CA ALA A 202 -1.05 -0.19 2.43
C ALA A 202 -0.82 0.12 0.94
N PHE A 203 -0.56 -0.93 0.17
CA PHE A 203 -0.42 -0.91 -1.29
C PHE A 203 -1.37 -1.89 -1.95
N GLY A 204 -1.76 -1.62 -3.19
CA GLY A 204 -2.61 -2.49 -3.99
C GLY A 204 -4.07 -2.51 -3.53
N VAL A 205 -4.53 -1.43 -2.91
CA VAL A 205 -5.93 -1.29 -2.46
C VAL A 205 -6.87 -1.16 -3.66
N ALA A 206 -6.50 -0.35 -4.66
CA ALA A 206 -7.29 -0.21 -5.89
C ALA A 206 -7.34 -1.53 -6.68
N ASP A 207 -6.17 -2.18 -6.88
CA ASP A 207 -6.13 -3.51 -7.52
C ASP A 207 -6.98 -4.54 -6.78
N SER A 208 -7.00 -4.48 -5.44
CA SER A 208 -7.86 -5.35 -4.64
C SER A 208 -9.34 -5.05 -4.83
N GLY A 209 -9.71 -3.78 -4.93
CA GLY A 209 -11.07 -3.32 -5.22
C GLY A 209 -11.56 -3.80 -6.57
N ASP A 210 -10.79 -3.55 -7.62
CA ASP A 210 -11.08 -3.98 -8.99
C ASP A 210 -11.18 -5.51 -9.09
N SER A 211 -10.25 -6.21 -8.44
CA SER A 211 -10.23 -7.68 -8.39
C SER A 211 -11.47 -8.25 -7.70
N VAL A 212 -11.88 -7.67 -6.56
CA VAL A 212 -13.08 -8.10 -5.84
C VAL A 212 -14.34 -7.80 -6.65
N TYR A 213 -14.39 -6.66 -7.34
CA TYR A 213 -15.50 -6.34 -8.22
C TYR A 213 -15.59 -7.30 -9.40
N ALA A 214 -14.47 -7.62 -10.05
CA ALA A 214 -14.42 -8.60 -11.12
C ALA A 214 -14.90 -9.99 -10.67
N ILE A 215 -14.47 -10.44 -9.48
CA ILE A 215 -14.99 -11.68 -8.86
C ILE A 215 -16.49 -11.57 -8.62
N LYS A 216 -16.98 -10.46 -8.04
CA LYS A 216 -18.42 -10.26 -7.81
C LYS A 216 -19.19 -10.43 -9.10
N LYS A 217 -18.84 -9.67 -10.12
CA LYS A 217 -19.55 -9.62 -11.39
C LYS A 217 -19.54 -10.95 -12.11
N HIS A 218 -18.37 -11.50 -12.42
CA HIS A 218 -18.25 -12.64 -13.31
C HIS A 218 -18.39 -14.01 -12.64
N VAL A 219 -18.08 -14.10 -11.34
CA VAL A 219 -18.18 -15.38 -10.62
C VAL A 219 -19.52 -15.52 -9.89
N PHE A 220 -19.96 -14.47 -9.18
CA PHE A 220 -21.15 -14.58 -8.32
C PHE A 220 -22.43 -14.08 -8.98
N ASP A 221 -22.42 -12.97 -9.69
CA ASP A 221 -23.62 -12.35 -10.27
C ASP A 221 -23.94 -12.95 -11.65
N ASP A 222 -23.11 -12.71 -12.65
CA ASP A 222 -23.33 -13.13 -14.04
C ASP A 222 -23.04 -14.62 -14.25
N LYS A 223 -22.13 -15.18 -13.44
CA LYS A 223 -21.71 -16.60 -13.50
C LYS A 223 -21.14 -17.01 -14.86
N ASP A 224 -20.39 -16.09 -15.46
CA ASP A 224 -19.72 -16.30 -16.73
C ASP A 224 -18.63 -17.37 -16.65
N ILE A 225 -17.97 -17.43 -15.46
CA ILE A 225 -16.93 -18.40 -15.13
C ILE A 225 -17.07 -18.85 -13.69
N THR A 226 -16.50 -20.00 -13.37
CA THR A 226 -16.35 -20.46 -11.98
C THR A 226 -15.12 -19.81 -11.34
N PHE A 227 -15.12 -19.69 -10.01
CA PHE A 227 -13.95 -19.17 -9.30
C PHE A 227 -12.72 -20.06 -9.50
N ALA A 228 -12.92 -21.37 -9.62
CA ALA A 228 -11.84 -22.31 -9.94
C ALA A 228 -11.21 -22.05 -11.32
N GLU A 229 -12.04 -21.77 -12.34
CA GLU A 229 -11.54 -21.43 -13.69
C GLU A 229 -10.79 -20.10 -13.70
N LEU A 230 -11.25 -19.09 -12.94
CA LEU A 230 -10.53 -17.83 -12.78
C LEU A 230 -9.17 -18.07 -12.12
N LYS A 231 -9.14 -18.85 -11.02
CA LYS A 231 -7.91 -19.21 -10.34
C LYS A 231 -6.93 -19.96 -11.25
N GLU A 232 -7.40 -20.94 -12.00
CA GLU A 232 -6.59 -21.68 -12.98
C GLU A 232 -5.95 -20.75 -14.02
N ALA A 233 -6.73 -19.80 -14.55
CA ALA A 233 -6.21 -18.81 -15.50
C ALA A 233 -5.17 -17.88 -14.87
N MET A 234 -5.39 -17.44 -13.61
CA MET A 234 -4.42 -16.63 -12.86
C MET A 234 -3.14 -17.38 -12.57
N ASP A 235 -3.23 -18.64 -12.12
CA ASP A 235 -2.06 -19.51 -11.85
C ASP A 235 -1.21 -19.71 -13.12
N ALA A 236 -1.86 -19.71 -14.30
CA ALA A 236 -1.21 -19.74 -15.61
C ALA A 236 -0.80 -18.33 -16.12
N ASN A 237 -0.86 -17.29 -15.31
CA ASN A 237 -0.65 -15.90 -15.70
C ASN A 237 -1.45 -15.52 -16.97
N PHE A 238 -2.69 -16.00 -17.06
CA PHE A 238 -3.59 -15.85 -18.21
C PHE A 238 -2.97 -16.32 -19.54
N GLY A 239 -2.02 -17.25 -19.51
CA GLY A 239 -1.31 -17.75 -20.68
C GLY A 239 -0.12 -16.89 -21.14
N TYR A 240 0.18 -15.80 -20.43
CA TYR A 240 1.29 -14.92 -20.77
C TYR A 240 2.57 -15.32 -20.04
N PRO A 241 3.75 -15.13 -20.66
CA PRO A 241 5.01 -15.36 -19.96
C PRO A 241 5.17 -14.37 -18.79
N VAL A 242 5.76 -14.81 -17.70
CA VAL A 242 6.12 -13.96 -16.58
C VAL A 242 7.42 -13.23 -16.91
N ASP A 243 7.45 -11.90 -16.79
CA ASP A 243 8.66 -11.10 -17.06
C ASP A 243 9.82 -11.58 -16.15
N GLY A 244 10.96 -11.87 -16.75
CA GLY A 244 12.15 -12.37 -16.06
C GLY A 244 12.27 -13.90 -16.03
N GLU A 245 11.28 -14.66 -16.46
CA GLU A 245 11.42 -16.06 -16.77
C GLU A 245 11.90 -16.20 -18.22
N VAL A 246 13.18 -16.48 -18.39
CA VAL A 246 13.72 -16.88 -19.69
C VAL A 246 13.07 -18.22 -20.04
N ALA A 247 12.50 -18.29 -21.24
CA ALA A 247 12.03 -19.57 -21.77
C ALA A 247 13.12 -20.65 -21.57
N PRO A 248 12.78 -21.93 -21.30
CA PRO A 248 13.74 -22.94 -20.85
C PRO A 248 14.86 -23.30 -21.86
N CYS A 249 15.17 -22.41 -22.76
CA CYS A 249 16.17 -22.57 -23.82
C CYS A 249 17.52 -21.90 -23.53
N ALA A 250 17.68 -21.17 -22.41
CA ALA A 250 18.97 -20.61 -22.04
C ALA A 250 19.11 -20.61 -20.51
N ALA A 251 19.72 -21.67 -19.98
CA ALA A 251 20.28 -21.64 -18.64
C ALA A 251 21.37 -20.56 -18.58
N SER A 252 21.05 -19.37 -18.11
CA SER A 252 22.03 -18.36 -17.79
C SER A 252 22.35 -18.42 -16.30
N ALA A 253 23.64 -18.44 -16.02
CA ALA A 253 24.24 -18.53 -14.70
C ALA A 253 23.61 -17.52 -13.72
N GLU A 254 23.23 -18.01 -12.54
CA GLU A 254 23.05 -17.21 -11.34
C GLU A 254 24.27 -16.29 -11.20
N THR A 255 24.05 -15.00 -10.98
CA THR A 255 25.17 -14.09 -10.79
C THR A 255 25.88 -14.50 -9.49
N GLU A 256 27.20 -14.61 -9.50
CA GLU A 256 28.02 -14.96 -8.32
C GLU A 256 27.70 -14.07 -7.09
N ILE A 257 27.22 -12.87 -7.33
CA ILE A 257 26.85 -11.88 -6.31
C ILE A 257 25.59 -12.31 -5.52
N GLU A 258 24.58 -12.88 -6.16
CA GLU A 258 23.36 -13.33 -5.47
C GLU A 258 23.63 -14.55 -4.60
N LYS A 259 24.51 -15.42 -5.04
CA LYS A 259 24.92 -16.61 -4.30
C LYS A 259 25.76 -16.25 -3.07
N ASP A 260 26.69 -15.31 -3.21
CA ASP A 260 27.55 -14.85 -2.12
C ASP A 260 26.74 -14.11 -1.03
N LEU A 261 25.76 -13.28 -1.41
CA LEU A 261 24.86 -12.60 -0.48
C LEU A 261 23.97 -13.60 0.29
N TYR A 262 23.47 -14.62 -0.40
CA TYR A 262 22.67 -15.67 0.21
C TYR A 262 23.48 -16.48 1.25
N ASP A 263 24.69 -16.90 0.90
CA ASP A 263 25.60 -17.63 1.78
C ASP A 263 25.99 -16.81 3.02
N GLN A 264 26.14 -15.49 2.86
CA GLN A 264 26.39 -14.57 3.98
C GLN A 264 25.18 -14.47 4.92
N ILE A 265 23.95 -14.38 4.40
CA ILE A 265 22.72 -14.34 5.19
C ILE A 265 22.52 -15.66 5.95
N CYS A 266 22.73 -16.79 5.31
CA CYS A 266 22.64 -18.10 5.95
C CYS A 266 23.67 -18.28 7.08
N LYS A 267 24.87 -17.77 6.90
CA LYS A 267 25.93 -17.75 7.90
C LYS A 267 25.59 -16.90 9.14
N ILE A 268 24.97 -15.73 8.92
CA ILE A 268 24.54 -14.81 10.00
C ILE A 268 23.38 -15.43 10.81
N LEU A 269 22.47 -16.13 10.14
CA LEU A 269 21.30 -16.73 10.78
C LEU A 269 21.58 -18.10 11.44
N GLY A 270 22.79 -18.66 11.31
CA GLY A 270 23.18 -19.93 11.91
C GLY A 270 22.36 -21.14 11.41
N LYS A 271 21.76 -21.03 10.23
CA LYS A 271 20.92 -22.05 9.63
C LYS A 271 21.54 -22.53 8.32
N GLU A 272 22.35 -23.58 8.39
CA GLU A 272 22.72 -24.35 7.21
C GLU A 272 21.52 -25.22 6.80
N GLY A 273 21.06 -25.06 5.55
CA GLY A 273 20.15 -26.01 4.92
C GLY A 273 18.71 -25.57 4.66
N ILE A 274 18.37 -24.29 4.66
CA ILE A 274 17.09 -23.84 4.09
C ILE A 274 17.26 -23.70 2.57
N ASN A 275 16.85 -24.72 1.85
CA ASN A 275 16.84 -24.73 0.39
C ASN A 275 15.62 -23.92 -0.11
N ILE A 276 15.77 -22.61 -0.28
CA ILE A 276 14.72 -21.72 -0.79
C ILE A 276 14.55 -21.88 -2.33
N ASN A 277 15.45 -22.57 -2.98
CA ASN A 277 15.51 -22.70 -4.44
C ASN A 277 14.87 -23.95 -5.01
N LYS A 278 13.84 -24.49 -4.35
CA LYS A 278 12.95 -25.44 -5.01
C LYS A 278 11.51 -25.21 -4.60
N SER A 279 10.98 -23.99 -4.81
CA SER A 279 9.62 -23.96 -5.29
C SER A 279 9.67 -24.59 -6.67
N ALA A 280 9.02 -25.72 -6.81
CA ALA A 280 8.84 -26.34 -8.11
C ALA A 280 8.40 -25.25 -9.07
N ALA A 281 9.23 -24.96 -10.07
CA ALA A 281 8.70 -24.40 -11.29
C ALA A 281 7.58 -25.35 -11.69
N THR A 282 6.34 -24.96 -11.39
CA THR A 282 5.20 -25.57 -12.06
C THR A 282 5.51 -25.34 -13.51
N ALA A 283 5.76 -26.43 -14.21
CA ALA A 283 6.12 -26.43 -15.62
C ALA A 283 5.20 -25.43 -16.32
N ALA A 284 5.78 -24.45 -17.01
CA ALA A 284 5.02 -23.57 -17.89
C ALA A 284 4.12 -24.48 -18.71
N PRO A 285 2.79 -24.24 -18.74
CA PRO A 285 1.92 -25.08 -19.52
C PRO A 285 2.43 -25.05 -20.96
N ALA A 286 2.66 -26.22 -21.51
CA ALA A 286 3.03 -26.36 -22.90
C ALA A 286 2.04 -25.56 -23.73
N CYS A 287 2.54 -24.79 -24.71
CA CYS A 287 1.75 -24.10 -25.71
C CYS A 287 0.72 -25.07 -26.30
N GLY A 288 -0.51 -25.02 -25.81
CA GLY A 288 -1.58 -25.96 -26.12
C GLY A 288 -2.93 -25.35 -25.78
N SER A 289 -3.98 -25.88 -26.28
CA SER A 289 -5.40 -25.51 -26.38
C SER A 289 -6.06 -24.64 -25.25
N ASN A 290 -5.40 -24.42 -24.13
CA ASN A 290 -5.92 -23.60 -23.02
C ASN A 290 -5.56 -22.12 -23.14
N ASN A 291 -4.63 -21.72 -24.02
CA ASN A 291 -4.17 -20.33 -24.08
C ASN A 291 -5.30 -19.39 -24.53
N GLU A 292 -6.11 -19.81 -25.51
CA GLU A 292 -7.27 -19.02 -25.96
C GLU A 292 -8.34 -18.85 -24.86
N LYS A 293 -8.55 -19.89 -24.03
CA LYS A 293 -9.45 -19.84 -22.87
C LYS A 293 -8.97 -18.78 -21.87
N TYR A 294 -7.69 -18.82 -21.51
CA TYR A 294 -7.12 -17.90 -20.52
C TYR A 294 -7.04 -16.46 -21.03
N GLU A 295 -6.69 -16.27 -22.29
CA GLU A 295 -6.71 -14.95 -22.95
C GLU A 295 -8.13 -14.37 -22.97
N ARG A 296 -9.15 -15.19 -23.25
CA ARG A 296 -10.56 -14.77 -23.19
C ARG A 296 -10.97 -14.37 -21.77
N ILE A 297 -10.59 -15.16 -20.74
CA ILE A 297 -10.87 -14.83 -19.35
C ILE A 297 -10.19 -13.50 -19.00
N ARG A 298 -8.92 -13.31 -19.36
CA ARG A 298 -8.21 -12.06 -19.13
C ARG A 298 -8.90 -10.87 -19.80
N ALA A 299 -9.27 -11.01 -21.07
CA ALA A 299 -9.95 -9.94 -21.81
C ALA A 299 -11.28 -9.55 -21.15
N MET A 300 -12.00 -10.51 -20.59
CA MET A 300 -13.23 -10.26 -19.84
C MET A 300 -12.95 -9.51 -18.53
N MET A 301 -11.91 -9.91 -17.79
CA MET A 301 -11.50 -9.24 -16.53
C MET A 301 -11.00 -7.81 -16.81
N ASP A 302 -10.19 -7.63 -17.85
CA ASP A 302 -9.59 -6.35 -18.23
C ASP A 302 -10.63 -5.34 -18.78
N ALA A 303 -11.76 -5.85 -19.30
CA ALA A 303 -12.89 -5.05 -19.76
C ALA A 303 -13.90 -4.71 -18.66
N THR A 304 -13.68 -5.19 -17.42
CA THR A 304 -14.56 -4.91 -16.28
C THR A 304 -14.36 -3.47 -15.80
N GLU A 305 -15.43 -2.86 -15.33
CA GLU A 305 -15.39 -1.51 -14.79
C GLU A 305 -14.40 -1.44 -13.63
N CYS A 306 -13.60 -0.35 -13.58
CA CYS A 306 -12.55 -0.15 -12.60
C CYS A 306 -12.87 1.02 -11.67
N PHE A 307 -12.28 1.00 -10.48
CA PHE A 307 -12.31 2.06 -9.48
C PHE A 307 -11.82 3.40 -10.07
N GLY A 308 -12.47 4.48 -9.65
CA GLY A 308 -12.09 5.85 -10.00
C GLY A 308 -12.77 6.41 -11.25
N ASN A 309 -13.74 5.68 -11.82
CA ASN A 309 -14.53 6.10 -12.98
C ASN A 309 -15.95 6.58 -12.59
N ASP A 310 -16.16 6.97 -11.34
CA ASP A 310 -17.46 7.44 -10.80
C ASP A 310 -18.59 6.39 -10.96
N ILE A 311 -18.24 5.14 -10.69
CA ILE A 311 -19.18 4.01 -10.70
C ILE A 311 -19.34 3.55 -9.25
N ASP A 312 -20.41 3.98 -8.59
CA ASP A 312 -20.67 3.76 -7.16
C ASP A 312 -20.45 2.31 -6.72
N GLU A 313 -20.85 1.34 -7.53
CA GLU A 313 -20.75 -0.08 -7.17
C GLU A 313 -19.28 -0.52 -7.04
N VAL A 314 -18.42 -0.11 -7.95
CA VAL A 314 -16.98 -0.42 -7.95
C VAL A 314 -16.29 0.36 -6.83
N ASP A 315 -16.56 1.67 -6.73
CA ASP A 315 -15.95 2.57 -5.78
C ASP A 315 -16.27 2.16 -4.33
N MET A 316 -17.50 1.69 -4.08
CA MET A 316 -17.89 1.20 -2.75
C MET A 316 -17.22 -0.13 -2.39
N ILE A 317 -16.90 -0.99 -3.34
CA ILE A 317 -16.14 -2.21 -3.10
C ILE A 317 -14.67 -1.86 -2.80
N ALA A 318 -14.06 -0.99 -3.58
CA ALA A 318 -12.69 -0.51 -3.34
C ALA A 318 -12.59 0.18 -1.97
N ARG A 319 -13.55 1.04 -1.63
CA ARG A 319 -13.68 1.64 -0.30
C ARG A 319 -13.78 0.58 0.80
N ARG A 320 -14.56 -0.48 0.61
CA ARG A 320 -14.68 -1.57 1.59
C ARG A 320 -13.33 -2.26 1.79
N CYS A 321 -12.58 -2.56 0.73
CA CYS A 321 -11.24 -3.15 0.83
C CYS A 321 -10.28 -2.26 1.62
N ALA A 322 -10.29 -0.94 1.35
CA ALA A 322 -9.50 0.03 2.10
C ALA A 322 -9.89 0.05 3.60
N GLN A 323 -11.18 0.09 3.88
CA GLN A 323 -11.70 0.15 5.24
C GLN A 323 -11.40 -1.11 6.06
N MET A 324 -11.40 -2.29 5.45
CA MET A 324 -11.02 -3.54 6.12
C MET A 324 -9.60 -3.45 6.70
N TYR A 325 -8.67 -2.92 5.92
CA TYR A 325 -7.30 -2.66 6.36
C TYR A 325 -7.24 -1.56 7.43
N CYS A 326 -7.85 -0.40 7.17
CA CYS A 326 -7.81 0.74 8.08
C CYS A 326 -8.38 0.40 9.46
N TYR A 327 -9.56 -0.22 9.51
CA TYR A 327 -10.19 -0.60 10.79
C TYR A 327 -9.38 -1.64 11.55
N GLU A 328 -8.70 -2.54 10.86
CA GLU A 328 -7.84 -3.50 11.52
C GLU A 328 -6.63 -2.84 12.17
N VAL A 329 -5.92 -1.99 11.42
CA VAL A 329 -4.75 -1.25 11.92
C VAL A 329 -5.09 -0.39 13.14
N GLU A 330 -6.23 0.29 13.14
CA GLU A 330 -6.63 1.19 14.22
C GLU A 330 -7.00 0.50 15.54
N LYS A 331 -7.09 -0.83 15.57
CA LYS A 331 -7.29 -1.61 16.80
C LYS A 331 -6.06 -1.61 17.72
N TYR A 332 -4.87 -1.41 17.16
CA TYR A 332 -3.59 -1.58 17.86
C TYR A 332 -3.09 -0.32 18.55
N ARG A 333 -2.23 -0.53 19.54
CA ARG A 333 -1.59 0.53 20.31
C ARG A 333 -0.08 0.31 20.29
N ASN A 334 0.66 1.41 20.29
CA ASN A 334 2.11 1.38 20.33
C ASN A 334 2.67 1.57 21.75
N PRO A 335 3.92 1.14 22.03
CA PRO A 335 4.54 1.28 23.34
C PRO A 335 4.73 2.72 23.81
N ARG A 336 4.71 3.68 22.90
CA ARG A 336 4.84 5.12 23.18
C ARG A 336 3.54 5.74 23.73
N GLY A 337 2.49 4.94 23.89
CA GLY A 337 1.19 5.37 24.44
C GLY A 337 0.22 5.89 23.40
N GLY A 338 0.56 5.82 22.13
CA GLY A 338 -0.29 6.21 21.01
C GLY A 338 -1.03 5.06 20.34
N GLN A 339 -1.68 5.35 19.24
CA GLN A 339 -2.40 4.36 18.45
C GLN A 339 -1.72 4.14 17.09
N PHE A 340 -2.00 2.99 16.48
CA PHE A 340 -1.72 2.79 15.09
C PHE A 340 -2.69 3.60 14.23
N GLN A 341 -2.19 4.11 13.11
CA GLN A 341 -3.00 4.81 12.10
C GLN A 341 -2.67 4.28 10.72
N ALA A 342 -3.69 3.89 9.98
CA ALA A 342 -3.53 3.39 8.63
C ALA A 342 -3.10 4.50 7.67
N GLY A 343 -2.11 4.21 6.81
CA GLY A 343 -1.74 5.02 5.67
C GLY A 343 -2.10 4.32 4.36
N ILE A 344 -2.53 5.09 3.36
CA ILE A 344 -2.70 4.63 1.97
C ILE A 344 -2.22 5.79 1.11
N TYR A 345 -0.93 5.84 0.85
CA TYR A 345 -0.28 6.99 0.20
C TYR A 345 0.24 6.63 -1.18
N PRO A 346 0.18 7.56 -2.15
CA PRO A 346 0.81 7.40 -3.46
C PRO A 346 2.34 7.54 -3.30
N VAL A 347 3.06 6.43 -3.42
CA VAL A 347 4.52 6.38 -3.44
C VAL A 347 4.99 5.30 -4.41
N SER A 348 6.14 5.47 -5.04
CA SER A 348 6.68 4.58 -6.09
C SER A 348 6.93 3.12 -5.68
N ALA A 349 6.70 2.77 -4.41
CA ALA A 349 6.83 1.41 -3.89
C ALA A 349 5.84 0.41 -4.52
N ASN A 350 4.74 0.90 -5.13
CA ASN A 350 3.81 0.08 -5.89
C ASN A 350 4.49 -0.76 -6.99
N VAL A 351 5.55 -0.23 -7.62
CA VAL A 351 6.36 -0.95 -8.62
C VAL A 351 7.11 -2.11 -7.98
N LEU A 352 7.72 -1.88 -6.81
CA LEU A 352 8.47 -2.90 -6.08
C LEU A 352 7.53 -4.01 -5.59
N PHE A 353 6.46 -3.64 -4.91
CA PHE A 353 5.48 -4.59 -4.38
C PHE A 353 4.74 -5.37 -5.46
N GLY A 354 4.56 -4.78 -6.65
CA GLY A 354 3.98 -5.47 -7.79
C GLY A 354 4.80 -6.69 -8.25
N LYS A 355 6.13 -6.66 -8.07
CA LYS A 355 7.01 -7.78 -8.45
C LYS A 355 6.75 -9.06 -7.65
N ASP A 356 6.22 -8.92 -6.43
CA ASP A 356 5.94 -10.05 -5.54
C ASP A 356 4.49 -10.56 -5.64
N VAL A 357 3.67 -9.93 -6.49
CA VAL A 357 2.26 -10.31 -6.68
C VAL A 357 2.08 -11.06 -7.99
N GLY A 358 1.39 -12.20 -7.92
CA GLY A 358 0.96 -12.99 -9.06
C GLY A 358 -0.06 -12.26 -9.95
N ALA A 359 -0.67 -12.96 -10.89
CA ALA A 359 -1.80 -12.43 -11.64
C ALA A 359 -3.00 -12.22 -10.71
N LEU A 360 -3.80 -11.19 -10.98
CA LEU A 360 -4.95 -10.83 -10.15
C LEU A 360 -6.27 -10.91 -10.94
N PRO A 361 -7.41 -11.04 -10.26
CA PRO A 361 -8.73 -11.14 -10.87
C PRO A 361 -9.13 -9.95 -11.75
N ASP A 362 -8.50 -8.80 -11.58
CA ASP A 362 -8.70 -7.60 -12.41
C ASP A 362 -8.02 -7.66 -13.81
N GLY A 363 -7.46 -8.82 -14.19
CA GLY A 363 -6.71 -9.00 -15.44
C GLY A 363 -5.25 -8.58 -15.39
N ARG A 364 -4.76 -8.09 -14.24
CA ARG A 364 -3.35 -7.74 -14.03
C ARG A 364 -2.47 -8.99 -14.15
N LEU A 365 -1.41 -8.90 -14.95
CA LEU A 365 -0.42 -9.96 -15.08
C LEU A 365 0.54 -9.97 -13.88
N ALA A 366 1.11 -11.15 -13.61
CA ALA A 366 2.11 -11.34 -12.56
C ALA A 366 3.30 -10.39 -12.72
N LYS A 367 3.84 -9.93 -11.58
CA LYS A 367 5.02 -9.06 -11.49
C LYS A 367 4.88 -7.66 -12.10
N LYS A 368 3.73 -7.28 -12.63
CA LYS A 368 3.48 -5.90 -13.10
C LYS A 368 3.30 -4.94 -11.90
N PRO A 369 3.55 -3.64 -12.06
CA PRO A 369 3.27 -2.67 -11.00
C PRO A 369 1.81 -2.76 -10.52
N LEU A 370 1.59 -2.51 -9.23
CA LEU A 370 0.27 -2.25 -8.66
C LEU A 370 -0.15 -0.81 -8.93
N ALA A 371 -1.40 -0.47 -8.69
CA ALA A 371 -1.86 0.91 -8.65
C ALA A 371 -1.14 1.69 -7.54
N ASP A 372 -0.95 2.98 -7.74
CA ASP A 372 -0.23 3.85 -6.83
C ASP A 372 -1.14 4.39 -5.73
N GLY A 373 -0.96 3.93 -4.49
CA GLY A 373 -1.77 4.33 -3.34
C GLY A 373 -3.25 4.04 -3.53
N CYS A 374 -4.07 5.09 -3.47
CA CYS A 374 -5.50 5.08 -3.79
C CYS A 374 -5.80 5.55 -5.21
N SER A 375 -4.81 5.67 -6.09
CA SER A 375 -5.04 6.05 -7.48
C SER A 375 -5.68 4.90 -8.26
N PRO A 376 -6.53 5.21 -9.25
CA PRO A 376 -7.04 4.19 -10.17
C PRO A 376 -5.91 3.46 -10.90
N ARG A 377 -6.11 2.18 -11.17
CA ARG A 377 -5.16 1.38 -11.98
C ARG A 377 -5.16 1.81 -13.43
N ALA A 378 -6.34 2.09 -13.95
CA ALA A 378 -6.55 2.53 -15.31
C ALA A 378 -7.38 3.82 -15.27
N GLY A 379 -6.71 4.95 -15.40
CA GLY A 379 -7.31 6.27 -15.46
C GLY A 379 -7.03 6.95 -16.77
#